data_965b8410a56fecc6063c951527c64be5
#
_entry.id   965b8410a56fecc6063c951527c64be5
#
_cell.length_a   1.000
_cell.length_b   1.000
_cell.length_c   1.000
_cell.angle_alpha   90.00
_cell.angle_beta   90.00
_cell.angle_gamma   90.00
#
_symmetry.space_group_name_H-M   'P 1'
#
loop_
_entity.id
_entity.type
_entity.pdbx_description
1 polymer ?
#
loop_
_entity_poly.entity_id
_entity_poly.type
_entity_poly.pdbx_seq_one_letter_code
_entity_poly.pdbx_strand_id
1 'polypeptide(L)'
;RESIGSYASHPLTNGLTQGYLTMDVLAATVFGIVVITSLRERGLTSPRALVRGTVLSGGIAAVLLGLVYVGLAVLGTRTRGQITVDTKDGTALLRNAASSTLGTSGVVIFAAIVILACLTTAVGLMASWAGYAYTAWPAVSFNRQLAACAIVSFTLANLGLSAILKIAGPLLFLLYPLA
;
A
#
# COMPACT_ATOMS: atom_id res chain seq x y z
N ARG A 1 0.15 -10.58 -29.28
CA ARG A 1 -0.85 -10.66 -28.19
C ARG A 1 -1.58 -9.34 -28.15
N GLU A 2 -2.88 -9.33 -28.44
CA GLU A 2 -3.68 -8.10 -28.47
C GLU A 2 -3.83 -7.53 -27.06
N SER A 3 -3.60 -6.23 -26.92
CA SER A 3 -3.86 -5.47 -25.72
C SER A 3 -5.36 -5.17 -25.63
N ILE A 4 -5.94 -5.21 -24.41
CA ILE A 4 -7.38 -5.10 -24.20
C ILE A 4 -7.70 -3.74 -23.54
N GLY A 5 -8.79 -3.10 -23.95
CA GLY A 5 -9.31 -1.86 -23.38
C GLY A 5 -8.42 -0.65 -23.66
N SER A 6 -8.24 0.20 -22.65
CA SER A 6 -7.44 1.44 -22.75
C SER A 6 -5.96 1.23 -23.07
N TYR A 7 -5.44 0.01 -22.86
CA TYR A 7 -4.05 -0.34 -23.21
C TYR A 7 -3.83 -0.67 -24.69
N ALA A 8 -4.90 -0.74 -25.49
CA ALA A 8 -4.79 -1.04 -26.91
C ALA A 8 -4.15 0.10 -27.71
N SER A 9 -4.42 1.36 -27.34
CA SER A 9 -3.93 2.56 -28.04
C SER A 9 -2.63 3.11 -27.46
N HIS A 10 -2.51 3.17 -26.11
CA HIS A 10 -1.39 3.81 -25.42
C HIS A 10 -0.93 2.99 -24.20
N PRO A 11 -0.29 1.83 -24.38
CA PRO A 11 0.03 0.91 -23.27
C PRO A 11 1.00 1.51 -22.25
N LEU A 12 2.04 2.23 -22.72
CA LEU A 12 3.04 2.85 -21.83
C LEU A 12 2.46 4.00 -21.02
N THR A 13 1.75 4.91 -21.68
CA THR A 13 1.14 6.06 -20.99
C THR A 13 0.14 5.61 -19.94
N ASN A 14 -0.74 4.67 -20.29
CA ASN A 14 -1.70 4.13 -19.35
C ASN A 14 -1.03 3.34 -18.21
N GLY A 15 0.02 2.58 -18.51
CA GLY A 15 0.80 1.87 -17.49
C GLY A 15 1.48 2.83 -16.51
N LEU A 16 2.11 3.89 -17.00
CA LEU A 16 2.74 4.92 -16.17
C LEU A 16 1.71 5.68 -15.33
N THR A 17 0.57 6.06 -15.92
CA THR A 17 -0.50 6.75 -15.19
C THR A 17 -1.08 5.87 -14.09
N GLN A 18 -1.37 4.61 -14.39
CA GLN A 18 -1.87 3.66 -13.38
C GLN A 18 -0.83 3.39 -12.30
N GLY A 19 0.45 3.25 -12.67
CA GLY A 19 1.55 3.10 -11.72
C GLY A 19 1.72 4.32 -10.82
N TYR A 20 1.57 5.52 -11.36
CA TYR A 20 1.59 6.75 -10.56
C TYR A 20 0.42 6.82 -9.56
N LEU A 21 -0.75 6.30 -9.91
CA LEU A 21 -1.94 6.30 -9.06
C LEU A 21 -2.00 5.18 -8.01
N THR A 22 -0.92 4.41 -7.82
CA THR A 22 -0.87 3.28 -6.88
C THR A 22 -0.78 3.67 -5.40
N MET A 23 -0.85 4.94 -5.05
CA MET A 23 -0.70 5.47 -3.67
C MET A 23 0.70 5.28 -3.04
N ASP A 24 1.64 4.65 -3.72
CA ASP A 24 2.99 4.38 -3.19
C ASP A 24 3.76 5.67 -2.90
N VAL A 25 3.58 6.71 -3.70
CA VAL A 25 4.22 8.02 -3.51
C VAL A 25 3.74 8.67 -2.21
N LEU A 26 2.43 8.69 -1.96
CA LEU A 26 1.87 9.23 -0.72
C LEU A 26 2.30 8.38 0.49
N ALA A 27 2.28 7.06 0.35
CA ALA A 27 2.76 6.16 1.38
C ALA A 27 4.25 6.39 1.69
N ALA A 28 5.09 6.58 0.67
CA ALA A 28 6.52 6.84 0.85
C ALA A 28 6.79 8.12 1.64
N THR A 29 6.02 9.19 1.44
CA THR A 29 6.17 10.44 2.21
C THR A 29 5.82 10.23 3.68
N VAL A 30 4.71 9.54 3.98
CA VAL A 30 4.28 9.25 5.35
C VAL A 30 5.27 8.31 6.05
N PHE A 31 5.62 7.19 5.42
CA PHE A 31 6.57 6.24 6.00
C PHE A 31 8.01 6.77 6.08
N GLY A 32 8.39 7.71 5.22
CA GLY A 32 9.67 8.40 5.29
C GLY A 32 9.87 9.10 6.65
N ILE A 33 8.83 9.74 7.17
CA ILE A 33 8.85 10.37 8.49
C ILE A 33 9.07 9.31 9.59
N VAL A 34 8.35 8.19 9.50
CA VAL A 34 8.49 7.08 10.47
C VAL A 34 9.90 6.51 10.47
N VAL A 35 10.50 6.31 9.28
CA VAL A 35 11.87 5.82 9.15
C VAL A 35 12.86 6.78 9.79
N ILE A 36 12.75 8.09 9.52
CA ILE A 36 13.63 9.10 10.12
C ILE A 36 13.50 9.12 11.64
N THR A 37 12.27 9.06 12.16
CA THR A 37 12.02 9.03 13.62
C THR A 37 12.62 7.78 14.24
N SER A 38 12.40 6.61 13.66
CA SER A 38 12.96 5.35 14.14
C SER A 38 14.50 5.33 14.11
N LEU A 39 15.11 5.93 13.10
CA LEU A 39 16.57 6.06 13.03
C LEU A 39 17.11 6.99 14.15
N ARG A 40 16.41 8.07 14.45
CA ARG A 40 16.76 8.98 15.57
C ARG A 40 16.66 8.28 16.91
N GLU A 41 15.59 7.52 17.15
CA GLU A 41 15.40 6.74 18.37
C GLU A 41 16.48 5.69 18.58
N ARG A 42 17.06 5.17 17.49
CA ARG A 42 18.21 4.26 17.52
C ARG A 42 19.57 4.96 17.68
N GLY A 43 19.58 6.28 17.95
CA GLY A 43 20.80 7.03 18.24
C GLY A 43 21.49 7.63 17.04
N LEU A 44 20.93 7.58 15.83
CA LEU A 44 21.48 8.25 14.66
C LEU A 44 21.09 9.74 14.69
N THR A 45 21.95 10.57 15.27
CA THR A 45 21.68 12.03 15.42
C THR A 45 22.31 12.88 14.32
N SER A 46 23.36 12.38 13.63
CA SER A 46 24.03 13.17 12.61
C SER A 46 23.20 13.24 11.31
N PRO A 47 23.08 14.44 10.68
CA PRO A 47 22.29 14.60 9.45
C PRO A 47 22.74 13.65 8.33
N ARG A 48 24.05 13.43 8.17
CA ARG A 48 24.60 12.54 7.15
C ARG A 48 24.22 11.07 7.39
N ALA A 49 24.25 10.62 8.65
CA ALA A 49 23.87 9.25 8.99
C ALA A 49 22.36 9.04 8.78
N LEU A 50 21.52 10.01 9.12
CA LEU A 50 20.08 9.96 8.88
C LEU A 50 19.76 9.87 7.37
N VAL A 51 20.36 10.74 6.57
CA VAL A 51 20.15 10.70 5.11
C VAL A 51 20.61 9.36 4.54
N ARG A 52 21.80 8.88 4.90
CA ARG A 52 22.30 7.58 4.43
C ARG A 52 21.41 6.43 4.86
N GLY A 53 20.97 6.42 6.11
CA GLY A 53 20.05 5.40 6.64
C GLY A 53 18.70 5.40 5.92
N THR A 54 18.13 6.59 5.67
CA THR A 54 16.86 6.73 4.94
C THR A 54 17.00 6.30 3.48
N VAL A 55 18.05 6.70 2.79
CA VAL A 55 18.30 6.29 1.39
C VAL A 55 18.51 4.78 1.29
N LEU A 56 19.27 4.19 2.22
CA LEU A 56 19.47 2.74 2.23
C LEU A 56 18.16 1.98 2.50
N SER A 57 17.39 2.40 3.49
CA SER A 57 16.10 1.78 3.81
C SER A 57 15.11 1.92 2.65
N GLY A 58 15.02 3.11 2.05
CA GLY A 58 14.18 3.37 0.89
C GLY A 58 14.62 2.57 -0.34
N GLY A 59 15.93 2.42 -0.56
CA GLY A 59 16.48 1.61 -1.65
C GLY A 59 16.13 0.12 -1.51
N ILE A 60 16.27 -0.42 -0.30
CA ILE A 60 15.87 -1.81 -0.01
C ILE A 60 14.35 -1.97 -0.24
N ALA A 61 13.54 -1.06 0.27
CA ALA A 61 12.10 -1.10 0.08
C ALA A 61 11.72 -1.02 -1.40
N ALA A 62 12.35 -0.15 -2.18
CA ALA A 62 12.11 -0.02 -3.62
C ALA A 62 12.45 -1.30 -4.40
N VAL A 63 13.57 -1.96 -4.08
CA VAL A 63 13.95 -3.24 -4.70
C VAL A 63 12.93 -4.32 -4.37
N LEU A 64 12.54 -4.47 -3.09
CA LEU A 64 11.56 -5.46 -2.67
C LEU A 64 10.19 -5.23 -3.30
N LEU A 65 9.73 -3.97 -3.33
CA LEU A 65 8.47 -3.60 -3.97
C LEU A 65 8.52 -3.87 -5.48
N GLY A 66 9.62 -3.52 -6.15
CA GLY A 66 9.84 -3.83 -7.56
C GLY A 66 9.75 -5.32 -7.86
N LEU A 67 10.35 -6.17 -7.03
CA LEU A 67 10.24 -7.63 -7.16
C LEU A 67 8.80 -8.12 -7.03
N VAL A 68 8.04 -7.57 -6.09
CA VAL A 68 6.61 -7.90 -5.93
C VAL A 68 5.82 -7.51 -7.17
N TYR A 69 6.00 -6.28 -7.69
CA TYR A 69 5.31 -5.83 -8.90
C TYR A 69 5.67 -6.66 -10.14
N VAL A 70 6.94 -7.00 -10.31
CA VAL A 70 7.36 -7.90 -11.40
C VAL A 70 6.72 -9.29 -11.24
N GLY A 71 6.70 -9.83 -10.03
CA GLY A 71 6.02 -11.09 -9.73
C GLY A 71 4.53 -11.06 -10.08
N LEU A 72 3.82 -9.99 -9.68
CA LEU A 72 2.41 -9.80 -10.00
C LEU A 72 2.17 -9.64 -11.52
N ALA A 73 3.05 -8.93 -12.23
CA ALA A 73 2.98 -8.78 -13.68
C ALA A 73 3.13 -10.13 -14.38
N VAL A 74 4.12 -10.95 -13.98
CA VAL A 74 4.32 -12.30 -14.50
C VAL A 74 3.10 -13.19 -14.21
N LEU A 75 2.58 -13.14 -12.99
CA LEU A 75 1.38 -13.88 -12.60
C LEU A 75 0.18 -13.47 -13.49
N GLY A 76 -0.06 -12.18 -13.64
CA GLY A 76 -1.15 -11.65 -14.48
C GLY A 76 -1.06 -12.10 -15.94
N THR A 77 0.15 -12.17 -16.51
CA THR A 77 0.34 -12.66 -17.89
C THR A 77 0.06 -14.17 -18.04
N ARG A 78 0.34 -14.96 -17.01
CA ARG A 78 0.15 -16.41 -17.04
C ARG A 78 -1.31 -16.83 -16.78
N THR A 79 -2.03 -16.09 -15.94
CA THR A 79 -3.40 -16.43 -15.55
C THR A 79 -4.48 -15.86 -16.48
N ARG A 80 -4.10 -15.03 -17.45
CA ARG A 80 -5.01 -14.30 -18.35
C ARG A 80 -6.02 -15.16 -19.14
N GLY A 81 -5.75 -16.44 -19.36
CA GLY A 81 -6.65 -17.34 -20.09
C GLY A 81 -7.46 -18.29 -19.23
N GLN A 82 -7.22 -18.34 -17.92
CA GLN A 82 -7.79 -19.31 -16.99
C GLN A 82 -8.81 -18.71 -16.01
N ILE A 83 -8.88 -17.38 -15.95
CA ILE A 83 -9.70 -16.69 -14.95
C ILE A 83 -10.91 -16.03 -15.62
N THR A 84 -12.08 -16.59 -15.37
CA THR A 84 -13.40 -16.06 -15.78
C THR A 84 -13.99 -15.11 -14.71
N VAL A 85 -13.15 -14.42 -13.97
CA VAL A 85 -13.57 -13.48 -12.91
C VAL A 85 -13.71 -12.09 -13.50
N ASP A 86 -14.69 -11.34 -13.06
CA ASP A 86 -14.83 -9.91 -13.38
C ASP A 86 -13.52 -9.21 -13.00
N THR A 87 -12.81 -8.72 -14.01
CA THR A 87 -11.46 -8.16 -13.92
C THR A 87 -11.36 -6.90 -13.06
N LYS A 88 -12.48 -6.46 -12.47
CA LYS A 88 -12.54 -5.28 -11.58
C LYS A 88 -12.11 -5.58 -10.15
N ASP A 89 -12.10 -6.85 -9.74
CA ASP A 89 -11.71 -7.27 -8.39
C ASP A 89 -10.33 -7.94 -8.39
N GLY A 90 -9.28 -7.16 -8.10
CA GLY A 90 -7.91 -7.65 -8.01
C GLY A 90 -7.70 -8.72 -6.93
N THR A 91 -8.48 -8.67 -5.84
CA THR A 91 -8.39 -9.65 -4.74
C THR A 91 -8.90 -11.01 -5.20
N ALA A 92 -10.01 -11.04 -5.93
CA ALA A 92 -10.55 -12.26 -6.50
C ALA A 92 -9.60 -12.88 -7.53
N LEU A 93 -8.94 -12.06 -8.36
CA LEU A 93 -7.92 -12.50 -9.31
C LEU A 93 -6.75 -13.20 -8.61
N LEU A 94 -6.20 -12.59 -7.57
CA LEU A 94 -5.05 -13.15 -6.81
C LEU A 94 -5.45 -14.42 -6.05
N ARG A 95 -6.63 -14.45 -5.44
CA ARG A 95 -7.16 -15.66 -4.78
C ARG A 95 -7.31 -16.81 -5.76
N ASN A 96 -7.87 -16.57 -6.93
CA ASN A 96 -8.03 -17.59 -7.96
C ASN A 96 -6.68 -18.07 -8.50
N ALA A 97 -5.72 -17.16 -8.70
CA ALA A 97 -4.36 -17.54 -9.08
C ALA A 97 -3.68 -18.40 -8.00
N ALA A 98 -3.82 -18.07 -6.72
CA ALA A 98 -3.30 -18.87 -5.62
C ALA A 98 -3.96 -20.26 -5.56
N SER A 99 -5.29 -20.31 -5.73
CA SER A 99 -6.05 -21.55 -5.77
C SER A 99 -5.67 -22.45 -6.95
N SER A 100 -5.48 -21.88 -8.14
CA SER A 100 -5.12 -22.64 -9.35
C SER A 100 -3.70 -23.17 -9.34
N THR A 101 -2.79 -22.52 -8.59
CA THR A 101 -1.37 -22.88 -8.56
C THR A 101 -1.04 -23.86 -7.43
N LEU A 102 -1.57 -23.62 -6.23
CA LEU A 102 -1.24 -24.35 -4.99
C LEU A 102 -2.48 -24.98 -4.31
N GLY A 103 -3.63 -24.92 -4.95
CA GLY A 103 -4.88 -25.44 -4.37
C GLY A 103 -5.31 -24.71 -3.09
N THR A 104 -5.94 -25.45 -2.17
CA THR A 104 -6.43 -24.90 -0.89
C THR A 104 -5.29 -24.32 -0.04
N SER A 105 -4.13 -24.94 -0.03
CA SER A 105 -2.94 -24.45 0.69
C SER A 105 -2.50 -23.08 0.18
N GLY A 106 -2.57 -22.84 -1.13
CA GLY A 106 -2.27 -21.53 -1.73
C GLY A 106 -3.22 -20.43 -1.25
N VAL A 107 -4.50 -20.73 -1.12
CA VAL A 107 -5.49 -19.77 -0.60
C VAL A 107 -5.21 -19.41 0.86
N VAL A 108 -4.86 -20.39 1.70
CA VAL A 108 -4.52 -20.14 3.11
C VAL A 108 -3.26 -19.29 3.24
N ILE A 109 -2.20 -19.63 2.49
CA ILE A 109 -0.96 -18.86 2.49
C ILE A 109 -1.23 -17.42 2.01
N PHE A 110 -1.98 -17.25 0.93
CA PHE A 110 -2.36 -15.94 0.41
C PHE A 110 -3.13 -15.13 1.44
N ALA A 111 -4.12 -15.72 2.10
CA ALA A 111 -4.89 -15.06 3.15
C ALA A 111 -4.00 -14.62 4.32
N ALA A 112 -3.08 -15.47 4.77
CA ALA A 112 -2.12 -15.14 5.82
C ALA A 112 -1.22 -13.96 5.43
N ILE A 113 -0.68 -13.96 4.20
CA ILE A 113 0.14 -12.85 3.67
C ILE A 113 -0.66 -11.55 3.66
N VAL A 114 -1.90 -11.57 3.14
CA VAL A 114 -2.76 -10.38 3.08
C VAL A 114 -3.06 -9.84 4.47
N ILE A 115 -3.43 -10.71 5.43
CA ILE A 115 -3.71 -10.30 6.81
C ILE A 115 -2.49 -9.66 7.46
N LEU A 116 -1.32 -10.27 7.34
CA LEU A 116 -0.08 -9.75 7.91
C LEU A 116 0.34 -8.42 7.26
N ALA A 117 0.23 -8.31 5.94
CA ALA A 117 0.52 -7.09 5.21
C ALA A 117 -0.43 -5.94 5.62
N CYS A 118 -1.73 -6.20 5.69
CA CYS A 118 -2.71 -5.22 6.16
C CYS A 118 -2.47 -4.80 7.61
N LEU A 119 -2.14 -5.75 8.48
CA LEU A 119 -1.88 -5.48 9.90
C LEU A 119 -0.64 -4.59 10.08
N THR A 120 0.47 -4.93 9.42
CA THR A 120 1.71 -4.14 9.50
C THR A 120 1.53 -2.73 8.95
N THR A 121 0.81 -2.58 7.85
CA THR A 121 0.48 -1.28 7.26
C THR A 121 -0.42 -0.47 8.19
N ALA A 122 -1.48 -1.08 8.74
CA ALA A 122 -2.39 -0.41 9.65
C ALA A 122 -1.67 0.10 10.91
N VAL A 123 -0.82 -0.73 11.53
CA VAL A 123 -0.01 -0.34 12.69
C VAL A 123 0.90 0.85 12.34
N GLY A 124 1.59 0.81 11.21
CA GLY A 124 2.48 1.88 10.76
C GLY A 124 1.74 3.21 10.54
N LEU A 125 0.61 3.16 9.84
CA LEU A 125 -0.20 4.36 9.56
C LEU A 125 -0.85 4.94 10.82
N MET A 126 -1.41 4.09 11.69
CA MET A 126 -2.00 4.54 12.95
C MET A 126 -0.97 5.16 13.89
N ALA A 127 0.23 4.56 13.99
CA ALA A 127 1.32 5.11 14.80
C ALA A 127 1.79 6.47 14.25
N SER A 128 1.91 6.60 12.93
CA SER A 128 2.29 7.86 12.26
C SER A 128 1.26 8.96 12.51
N TRP A 129 -0.02 8.62 12.35
CA TRP A 129 -1.11 9.55 12.63
C TRP A 129 -1.14 9.98 14.09
N ALA A 130 -1.07 9.02 15.04
CA ALA A 130 -1.10 9.31 16.45
C ALA A 130 0.11 10.15 16.90
N GLY A 131 1.29 9.91 16.33
CA GLY A 131 2.49 10.71 16.57
C GLY A 131 2.34 12.16 16.08
N TYR A 132 1.82 12.35 14.86
CA TYR A 132 1.52 13.68 14.33
C TYR A 132 0.45 14.38 15.15
N ALA A 133 -0.66 13.70 15.44
CA ALA A 133 -1.77 14.27 16.18
C ALA A 133 -1.38 14.65 17.61
N TYR A 134 -0.50 13.88 18.26
CA TYR A 134 0.04 14.21 19.58
C TYR A 134 0.89 15.50 19.57
N THR A 135 1.63 15.74 18.49
CA THR A 135 2.39 17.00 18.32
C THR A 135 1.47 18.20 18.05
N ALA A 136 0.39 17.99 17.28
CA ALA A 136 -0.57 19.04 16.95
C ALA A 136 -1.52 19.37 18.12
N TRP A 137 -1.92 18.37 18.89
CA TRP A 137 -2.86 18.48 20.01
C TRP A 137 -2.33 17.77 21.26
N PRO A 138 -1.34 18.36 21.98
CA PRO A 138 -0.71 17.72 23.15
C PRO A 138 -1.66 17.55 24.34
N ALA A 139 -2.81 18.23 24.34
CA ALA A 139 -3.84 18.09 25.37
C ALA A 139 -4.50 16.69 25.40
N VAL A 140 -4.42 15.94 24.29
CA VAL A 140 -4.98 14.59 24.19
C VAL A 140 -3.85 13.57 24.22
N SER A 141 -3.91 12.61 25.13
CA SER A 141 -2.86 11.59 25.25
C SER A 141 -2.75 10.73 23.97
N PHE A 142 -1.53 10.30 23.64
CA PHE A 142 -1.22 9.45 22.49
C PHE A 142 -2.15 8.23 22.37
N ASN A 143 -2.40 7.53 23.48
CA ASN A 143 -3.26 6.35 23.49
C ASN A 143 -4.72 6.66 23.13
N ARG A 144 -5.23 7.82 23.53
CA ARG A 144 -6.60 8.24 23.15
C ARG A 144 -6.70 8.56 21.66
N GLN A 145 -5.69 9.21 21.11
CA GLN A 145 -5.63 9.51 19.68
C GLN A 145 -5.50 8.23 18.85
N LEU A 146 -4.67 7.30 19.29
CA LEU A 146 -4.52 5.98 18.66
C LEU A 146 -5.84 5.20 18.69
N ALA A 147 -6.52 5.17 19.84
CA ALA A 147 -7.83 4.51 19.97
C ALA A 147 -8.89 5.16 19.10
N ALA A 148 -8.95 6.48 19.05
CA ALA A 148 -9.88 7.20 18.16
C ALA A 148 -9.62 6.86 16.68
N CYS A 149 -8.36 6.86 16.24
CA CYS A 149 -7.98 6.48 14.89
C CYS A 149 -8.39 5.02 14.59
N ALA A 150 -8.17 4.10 15.52
CA ALA A 150 -8.55 2.69 15.35
C ALA A 150 -10.08 2.52 15.23
N ILE A 151 -10.86 3.20 16.06
CA ILE A 151 -12.33 3.16 16.01
C ILE A 151 -12.85 3.72 14.68
N VAL A 152 -12.34 4.86 14.24
CA VAL A 152 -12.72 5.47 12.95
C VAL A 152 -12.35 4.53 11.81
N SER A 153 -11.14 3.98 11.79
CA SER A 153 -10.69 3.05 10.76
C SER A 153 -11.54 1.79 10.73
N PHE A 154 -11.89 1.23 11.90
CA PHE A 154 -12.76 0.06 12.01
C PHE A 154 -14.17 0.34 11.49
N THR A 155 -14.71 1.52 11.79
CA THR A 155 -16.05 1.93 11.32
C THR A 155 -16.07 2.08 9.80
N LEU A 156 -15.03 2.74 9.24
CA LEU A 156 -14.89 2.91 7.79
C LEU A 156 -14.68 1.58 7.07
N ALA A 157 -13.93 0.64 7.67
CA ALA A 157 -13.70 -0.69 7.09
C ALA A 157 -15.01 -1.46 6.84
N ASN A 158 -16.06 -1.23 7.64
CA ASN A 158 -17.37 -1.84 7.44
C ASN A 158 -18.13 -1.35 6.20
N LEU A 159 -17.71 -0.23 5.59
CA LEU A 159 -18.28 0.26 4.33
C LEU A 159 -17.89 -0.60 3.11
N GLY A 160 -16.85 -1.42 3.27
CA GLY A 160 -16.30 -2.23 2.20
C GLY A 160 -15.35 -1.46 1.27
N LEU A 161 -14.44 -2.21 0.63
CA LEU A 161 -13.37 -1.67 -0.20
C LEU A 161 -13.89 -0.78 -1.33
N SER A 162 -14.94 -1.20 -2.02
CA SER A 162 -15.51 -0.45 -3.16
C SER A 162 -16.04 0.92 -2.77
N ALA A 163 -16.69 1.05 -1.60
CA ALA A 163 -17.19 2.33 -1.11
C ALA A 163 -16.03 3.24 -0.68
N ILE A 164 -15.03 2.69 0.01
CA ILE A 164 -13.84 3.43 0.42
C ILE A 164 -13.09 3.98 -0.79
N LEU A 165 -12.89 3.17 -1.84
CA LEU A 165 -12.20 3.61 -3.05
C LEU A 165 -12.97 4.69 -3.81
N LYS A 166 -14.30 4.64 -3.81
CA LYS A 166 -15.13 5.71 -4.43
C LYS A 166 -14.97 7.05 -3.71
N ILE A 167 -14.78 7.04 -2.40
CA ILE A 167 -14.59 8.26 -1.59
C ILE A 167 -13.12 8.71 -1.67
N ALA A 168 -12.19 7.78 -1.53
CA ALA A 168 -10.75 8.08 -1.50
C ALA A 168 -10.21 8.50 -2.88
N GLY A 169 -10.73 7.93 -3.98
CA GLY A 169 -10.26 8.21 -5.33
C GLY A 169 -10.21 9.71 -5.67
N PRO A 170 -11.31 10.45 -5.58
CA PRO A 170 -11.32 11.90 -5.85
C PRO A 170 -10.39 12.70 -4.94
N LEU A 171 -10.28 12.31 -3.65
CA LEU A 171 -9.36 12.94 -2.70
C LEU A 171 -7.90 12.72 -3.09
N LEU A 172 -7.57 11.53 -3.55
CA LEU A 172 -6.23 11.21 -4.04
C LEU A 172 -5.88 12.02 -5.28
N PHE A 173 -6.79 12.12 -6.26
CA PHE A 173 -6.58 12.96 -7.44
C PHE A 173 -6.30 14.44 -7.10
N LEU A 174 -6.89 14.94 -6.00
CA LEU A 174 -6.64 16.28 -5.51
C LEU A 174 -5.29 16.41 -4.79
N LEU A 175 -4.88 15.37 -4.05
CA LEU A 175 -3.66 15.37 -3.24
C LEU A 175 -2.39 15.08 -4.06
N TYR A 176 -2.49 14.25 -5.11
CA TYR A 176 -1.34 13.87 -5.92
C TYR A 176 -0.54 15.04 -6.52
N PRO A 177 -1.14 16.13 -7.02
CA PRO A 177 -0.38 17.26 -7.52
C PRO A 177 0.37 18.05 -6.45
N LEU A 178 0.04 17.81 -5.15
CA LEU A 178 0.62 18.52 -4.01
C LEU A 178 1.73 17.70 -3.32
N ALA A 179 1.86 16.42 -3.65
CA ALA A 179 2.84 15.50 -3.08
C ALA A 179 4.10 15.39 -3.96
#